data_fe5218e5c0fd56291f72b67462487f6e
#
_entry.id   fe5218e5c0fd56291f72b67462487f6e
#
_cell.length_a   1.000
_cell.length_b   1.000
_cell.length_c   1.000
_cell.angle_alpha   90.00
_cell.angle_beta   90.00
_cell.angle_gamma   90.00
#
_symmetry.space_group_name_H-M   'P 1'
#
loop_
_entity.id
_entity.type
_entity.pdbx_description
1 polymer ?
#
loop_
_entity_poly.entity_id
_entity_poly.type
_entity_poly.pdbx_seq_one_letter_code
_entity_poly.pdbx_strand_id
1 'polypeptide(L)'
;MNKAETIRQIDDFESHYKYDSTYMRELLEYSPGGFSKFSNFMPLSSHREKLCPEDYWVAKLAAMQVEDCGDCLQLNVRMALEGGVSKSLIEAVIKGGEALPVNLKDVYDFATSVSAHAQIDNDLMERIEARYDKGTLLEFGLNIATAKVFPTIKRALGYTRSCNVVEIEV
;
A
#
# COMPACT_ATOMS: atom_id res chain seq x y z
N MET A 1 16.14 21.63 0.07
CA MET A 1 16.13 20.35 -0.66
C MET A 1 16.99 20.49 -1.90
N ASN A 2 17.96 19.63 -2.10
CA ASN A 2 18.82 19.63 -3.31
C ASN A 2 18.09 18.88 -4.43
N LYS A 3 17.64 19.59 -5.48
CA LYS A 3 16.85 19.00 -6.59
C LYS A 3 17.61 17.86 -7.29
N ALA A 4 18.91 18.00 -7.51
CA ALA A 4 19.71 16.96 -8.19
C ALA A 4 19.83 15.69 -7.33
N GLU A 5 19.98 15.83 -6.01
CA GLU A 5 19.97 14.70 -5.07
C GLU A 5 18.62 13.99 -5.03
N THR A 6 17.54 14.77 -4.99
CA THR A 6 16.18 14.22 -5.00
C THR A 6 15.88 13.44 -6.28
N ILE A 7 16.33 13.95 -7.45
CA ILE A 7 16.15 13.24 -8.72
C ILE A 7 16.90 11.90 -8.69
N ARG A 8 18.16 11.86 -8.20
CA ARG A 8 18.90 10.60 -8.06
C ARG A 8 18.16 9.59 -7.17
N GLN A 9 17.62 10.02 -6.04
CA GLN A 9 16.83 9.13 -5.16
C GLN A 9 15.58 8.58 -5.86
N ILE A 10 14.92 9.39 -6.69
CA ILE A 10 13.79 8.92 -7.51
C ILE A 10 14.26 7.90 -8.55
N ASP A 11 15.39 8.15 -9.22
CA ASP A 11 15.98 7.26 -10.22
C ASP A 11 16.40 5.91 -9.60
N ASP A 12 17.02 5.93 -8.42
CA ASP A 12 17.39 4.73 -7.67
C ASP A 12 16.18 3.90 -7.27
N PHE A 13 15.12 4.55 -6.75
CA PHE A 13 13.87 3.90 -6.39
C PHE A 13 13.18 3.27 -7.61
N GLU A 14 13.09 4.00 -8.72
CA GLU A 14 12.51 3.54 -9.98
C GLU A 14 13.27 2.31 -10.52
N SER A 15 14.60 2.37 -10.52
CA SER A 15 15.45 1.28 -10.99
C SER A 15 15.33 0.04 -10.09
N HIS A 16 15.31 0.23 -8.77
CA HIS A 16 15.22 -0.86 -7.80
C HIS A 16 13.90 -1.61 -7.91
N TYR A 17 12.78 -0.87 -7.95
CA TYR A 17 11.44 -1.48 -7.99
C TYR A 17 10.87 -1.65 -9.41
N LYS A 18 11.59 -1.26 -10.46
CA LYS A 18 11.07 -1.22 -11.84
C LYS A 18 9.70 -0.53 -11.90
N TYR A 19 9.61 0.66 -11.28
CA TYR A 19 8.37 1.39 -11.05
C TYR A 19 8.41 2.75 -11.74
N ASP A 20 7.39 3.10 -12.51
CA ASP A 20 7.27 4.42 -13.14
C ASP A 20 6.99 5.52 -12.10
N SER A 21 8.01 6.32 -11.83
CA SER A 21 7.99 7.46 -10.88
C SER A 21 7.79 8.82 -11.56
N THR A 22 7.30 8.87 -12.79
CA THR A 22 7.10 10.13 -13.56
C THR A 22 6.32 11.16 -12.74
N TYR A 23 5.25 10.73 -12.05
CA TYR A 23 4.44 11.64 -11.22
C TYR A 23 5.24 12.31 -10.08
N MET A 24 6.25 11.65 -9.54
CA MET A 24 7.12 12.23 -8.50
C MET A 24 8.01 13.33 -9.10
N ARG A 25 8.55 13.11 -10.31
CA ARG A 25 9.36 14.12 -11.01
C ARG A 25 8.52 15.33 -11.36
N GLU A 26 7.30 15.12 -11.84
CA GLU A 26 6.36 16.22 -12.14
C GLU A 26 5.94 16.97 -10.88
N LEU A 27 5.66 16.26 -9.79
CA LEU A 27 5.36 16.90 -8.52
C LEU A 27 6.53 17.77 -8.03
N LEU A 28 7.78 17.30 -8.18
CA LEU A 28 8.99 18.04 -7.87
C LEU A 28 9.14 19.27 -8.79
N GLU A 29 8.85 19.13 -10.07
CA GLU A 29 9.01 20.19 -11.07
C GLU A 29 7.95 21.29 -10.93
N TYR A 30 6.69 20.90 -10.91
CA TYR A 30 5.57 21.84 -10.99
C TYR A 30 5.04 22.30 -9.61
N SER A 31 5.35 21.56 -8.55
CA SER A 31 4.96 21.88 -7.19
C SER A 31 6.04 21.51 -6.16
N PRO A 32 7.18 22.22 -6.12
CA PRO A 32 8.26 21.89 -5.19
C PRO A 32 7.86 21.91 -3.72
N GLY A 33 6.96 22.83 -3.34
CA GLY A 33 6.37 22.88 -2.00
C GLY A 33 5.48 21.69 -1.70
N GLY A 34 4.69 21.24 -2.67
CA GLY A 34 3.89 20.03 -2.63
C GLY A 34 4.77 18.79 -2.49
N PHE A 35 5.82 18.70 -3.29
CA PHE A 35 6.79 17.60 -3.20
C PHE A 35 7.46 17.51 -1.84
N SER A 36 7.86 18.64 -1.25
CA SER A 36 8.45 18.66 0.09
C SER A 36 7.50 18.07 1.15
N LYS A 37 6.19 18.38 1.08
CA LYS A 37 5.19 17.81 1.98
C LYS A 37 4.93 16.35 1.71
N PHE A 38 4.86 15.95 0.44
CA PHE A 38 4.75 14.57 0.00
C PHE A 38 5.93 13.73 0.48
N SER A 39 7.16 14.23 0.34
CA SER A 39 8.36 13.56 0.84
C SER A 39 8.33 13.35 2.37
N ASN A 40 7.82 14.34 3.13
CA ASN A 40 7.64 14.21 4.58
C ASN A 40 6.50 13.24 4.96
N PHE A 41 5.56 12.99 4.06
CA PHE A 41 4.49 12.01 4.24
C PHE A 41 4.98 10.57 3.99
N MET A 42 5.96 10.34 3.11
CA MET A 42 6.41 9.00 2.73
C MET A 42 6.77 8.09 3.93
N PRO A 43 7.47 8.56 4.98
CA PRO A 43 7.74 7.73 6.15
C PRO A 43 6.47 7.23 6.87
N LEU A 44 5.37 8.02 6.82
CA LEU A 44 4.10 7.58 7.38
C LEU A 44 3.51 6.38 6.62
N SER A 45 3.71 6.33 5.30
CA SER A 45 3.21 5.24 4.46
C SER A 45 3.89 3.89 4.72
N SER A 46 5.06 3.90 5.36
CA SER A 46 5.81 2.71 5.77
C SER A 46 5.86 2.52 7.29
N HIS A 47 5.12 3.34 8.04
CA HIS A 47 5.07 3.27 9.50
C HIS A 47 4.51 1.93 9.96
N ARG A 48 5.28 1.25 10.81
CA ARG A 48 4.93 -0.05 11.40
C ARG A 48 5.66 -0.23 12.72
N GLU A 49 4.92 -0.26 13.82
CA GLU A 49 5.46 -0.48 15.18
C GLU A 49 4.88 -1.74 15.83
N LYS A 50 3.58 -1.97 15.69
CA LYS A 50 2.82 -3.02 16.37
C LYS A 50 2.41 -4.16 15.43
N LEU A 51 2.09 -3.84 14.18
CA LEU A 51 1.68 -4.83 13.19
C LEU A 51 2.83 -5.78 12.85
N CYS A 52 2.56 -7.08 12.83
CA CYS A 52 3.50 -8.03 12.24
C CYS A 52 3.60 -7.80 10.71
N PRO A 53 4.66 -8.28 10.06
CA PRO A 53 4.82 -8.08 8.60
C PRO A 53 3.64 -8.58 7.79
N GLU A 54 3.10 -9.75 8.14
CA GLU A 54 1.99 -10.37 7.42
C GLU A 54 0.72 -9.52 7.51
N ASP A 55 0.32 -9.10 8.72
CA ASP A 55 -0.87 -8.27 8.94
C ASP A 55 -0.74 -6.93 8.19
N TYR A 56 0.44 -6.30 8.28
CA TYR A 56 0.73 -5.03 7.60
C TYR A 56 0.57 -5.17 6.08
N TRP A 57 1.20 -6.19 5.48
CA TRP A 57 1.20 -6.33 4.02
C TRP A 57 -0.12 -6.87 3.48
N VAL A 58 -0.81 -7.75 4.21
CA VAL A 58 -2.17 -8.18 3.84
C VAL A 58 -3.11 -6.97 3.79
N ALA A 59 -3.11 -6.12 4.82
CA ALA A 59 -3.94 -4.92 4.84
C ALA A 59 -3.57 -3.93 3.73
N LYS A 60 -2.27 -3.69 3.51
CA LYS A 60 -1.78 -2.78 2.47
C LYS A 60 -2.17 -3.24 1.07
N LEU A 61 -1.94 -4.51 0.76
CA LEU A 61 -2.26 -5.08 -0.55
C LEU A 61 -3.78 -5.14 -0.79
N ALA A 62 -4.58 -5.50 0.22
CA ALA A 62 -6.03 -5.47 0.13
C ALA A 62 -6.56 -4.05 -0.17
N ALA A 63 -6.07 -3.04 0.56
CA ALA A 63 -6.41 -1.65 0.30
C ALA A 63 -6.00 -1.20 -1.11
N MET A 64 -4.81 -1.62 -1.57
CA MET A 64 -4.29 -1.27 -2.89
C MET A 64 -5.09 -1.91 -4.04
N GLN A 65 -5.65 -3.11 -3.83
CA GLN A 65 -6.57 -3.73 -4.81
C GLN A 65 -7.86 -2.92 -4.98
N VAL A 66 -8.40 -2.37 -3.90
CA VAL A 66 -9.58 -1.49 -3.96
C VAL A 66 -9.30 -0.21 -4.75
N GLU A 67 -8.07 0.30 -4.69
CA GLU A 67 -7.67 1.51 -5.42
C GLU A 67 -7.48 1.31 -6.93
N ASP A 68 -7.53 0.09 -7.43
CA ASP A 68 -7.44 -0.25 -8.87
C ASP A 68 -6.27 0.46 -9.59
N CYS A 69 -5.08 0.38 -9.03
CA CYS A 69 -3.86 0.91 -9.60
C CYS A 69 -2.84 -0.23 -9.77
N GLY A 70 -2.80 -0.85 -10.94
CA GLY A 70 -1.96 -2.02 -11.22
C GLY A 70 -0.48 -1.80 -10.92
N ASP A 71 0.10 -0.68 -11.36
CA ASP A 71 1.50 -0.34 -11.08
C ASP A 71 1.76 -0.15 -9.57
N CYS A 72 0.81 0.48 -8.86
CA CYS A 72 0.93 0.68 -7.41
C CYS A 72 0.84 -0.65 -6.66
N LEU A 73 -0.06 -1.54 -7.10
CA LEU A 73 -0.18 -2.89 -6.54
C LEU A 73 1.10 -3.69 -6.79
N GLN A 74 1.62 -3.66 -8.02
CA GLN A 74 2.87 -4.34 -8.39
C GLN A 74 4.06 -3.85 -7.56
N LEU A 75 4.18 -2.54 -7.33
CA LEU A 75 5.19 -1.97 -6.43
C LEU A 75 5.07 -2.55 -5.03
N ASN A 76 3.86 -2.54 -4.46
CA ASN A 76 3.64 -3.04 -3.09
C ASN A 76 3.87 -4.56 -2.98
N VAL A 77 3.62 -5.34 -4.02
CA VAL A 77 3.99 -6.77 -4.08
C VAL A 77 5.52 -6.94 -3.99
N ARG A 78 6.30 -6.19 -4.76
CA ARG A 78 7.76 -6.24 -4.70
C ARG A 78 8.30 -5.84 -3.33
N MET A 79 7.76 -4.77 -2.74
CA MET A 79 8.13 -4.33 -1.39
C MET A 79 7.74 -5.36 -0.33
N ALA A 80 6.61 -6.06 -0.46
CA ALA A 80 6.20 -7.12 0.45
C ALA A 80 7.14 -8.33 0.39
N LEU A 81 7.55 -8.74 -0.82
CA LEU A 81 8.54 -9.80 -1.04
C LEU A 81 9.89 -9.44 -0.42
N GLU A 82 10.39 -8.22 -0.67
CA GLU A 82 11.61 -7.69 -0.06
C GLU A 82 11.51 -7.62 1.46
N GLY A 83 10.31 -7.29 2.00
CA GLY A 83 9.99 -7.31 3.43
C GLY A 83 9.87 -8.72 4.04
N GLY A 84 10.12 -9.78 3.27
CA GLY A 84 10.17 -11.17 3.74
C GLY A 84 8.80 -11.87 3.82
N VAL A 85 7.74 -11.27 3.26
CA VAL A 85 6.44 -11.93 3.18
C VAL A 85 6.48 -13.06 2.13
N SER A 86 5.95 -14.23 2.49
CA SER A 86 6.00 -15.38 1.61
C SER A 86 5.23 -15.16 0.30
N LYS A 87 5.77 -15.68 -0.80
CA LYS A 87 5.13 -15.64 -2.11
C LYS A 87 3.71 -16.22 -2.08
N SER A 88 3.51 -17.34 -1.38
CA SER A 88 2.20 -17.99 -1.26
C SER A 88 1.16 -17.11 -0.55
N LEU A 89 1.58 -16.35 0.47
CA LEU A 89 0.69 -15.41 1.16
C LEU A 89 0.28 -14.26 0.23
N ILE A 90 1.24 -13.68 -0.48
CA ILE A 90 0.97 -12.60 -1.44
C ILE A 90 0.03 -13.10 -2.54
N GLU A 91 0.27 -14.31 -3.09
CA GLU A 91 -0.62 -14.92 -4.08
C GLU A 91 -2.05 -15.08 -3.56
N ALA A 92 -2.21 -15.53 -2.32
CA ALA A 92 -3.54 -15.66 -1.70
C ALA A 92 -4.26 -14.31 -1.61
N VAL A 93 -3.54 -13.24 -1.21
CA VAL A 93 -4.09 -11.87 -1.18
C VAL A 93 -4.52 -11.42 -2.58
N ILE A 94 -3.63 -11.54 -3.57
CA ILE A 94 -3.89 -11.08 -4.95
C ILE A 94 -5.07 -11.83 -5.59
N LYS A 95 -5.28 -13.09 -5.21
CA LYS A 95 -6.43 -13.91 -5.67
C LYS A 95 -7.73 -13.66 -4.90
N GLY A 96 -7.82 -12.60 -4.08
CA GLY A 96 -9.04 -12.21 -3.38
C GLY A 96 -9.14 -12.70 -1.94
N GLY A 97 -8.08 -13.26 -1.39
CA GLY A 97 -7.99 -13.58 0.05
C GLY A 97 -8.65 -14.90 0.49
N GLU A 98 -9.32 -15.65 -0.40
CA GLU A 98 -10.06 -16.86 -0.01
C GLU A 98 -9.15 -18.00 0.53
N ALA A 99 -7.91 -18.04 0.08
CA ALA A 99 -6.92 -19.03 0.53
C ALA A 99 -6.09 -18.58 1.75
N LEU A 100 -6.42 -17.41 2.33
CA LEU A 100 -5.71 -16.91 3.51
C LEU A 100 -6.08 -17.72 4.77
N PRO A 101 -5.15 -17.86 5.73
CA PRO A 101 -5.49 -18.29 7.09
C PRO A 101 -6.58 -17.40 7.68
N VAL A 102 -7.46 -17.96 8.50
CA VAL A 102 -8.65 -17.27 9.04
C VAL A 102 -8.33 -15.90 9.65
N ASN A 103 -7.25 -15.81 10.42
CA ASN A 103 -6.81 -14.56 11.04
C ASN A 103 -6.40 -13.49 10.01
N LEU A 104 -5.73 -13.88 8.93
CA LEU A 104 -5.31 -12.98 7.86
C LEU A 104 -6.46 -12.67 6.88
N LYS A 105 -7.42 -13.58 6.74
CA LYS A 105 -8.68 -13.30 6.01
C LYS A 105 -9.47 -12.20 6.70
N ASP A 106 -9.59 -12.22 8.02
CA ASP A 106 -10.22 -11.13 8.78
C ASP A 106 -9.52 -9.78 8.52
N VAL A 107 -8.17 -9.77 8.51
CA VAL A 107 -7.40 -8.54 8.18
C VAL A 107 -7.67 -8.07 6.75
N TYR A 108 -7.70 -9.01 5.80
CA TYR A 108 -8.00 -8.71 4.40
C TYR A 108 -9.38 -8.09 4.23
N ASP A 109 -10.41 -8.71 4.83
CA ASP A 109 -11.81 -8.26 4.73
C ASP A 109 -12.00 -6.91 5.44
N PHE A 110 -11.40 -6.73 6.61
CA PHE A 110 -11.38 -5.47 7.33
C PHE A 110 -10.75 -4.35 6.48
N ALA A 111 -9.55 -4.56 5.96
CA ALA A 111 -8.85 -3.57 5.16
C ALA A 111 -9.59 -3.23 3.85
N THR A 112 -10.18 -4.24 3.20
CA THR A 112 -11.01 -4.05 2.01
C THR A 112 -12.23 -3.19 2.34
N SER A 113 -12.96 -3.50 3.42
CA SER A 113 -14.16 -2.75 3.84
C SER A 113 -13.82 -1.30 4.17
N VAL A 114 -12.76 -1.07 4.96
CA VAL A 114 -12.29 0.30 5.30
C VAL A 114 -11.89 1.06 4.04
N SER A 115 -11.14 0.42 3.14
CA SER A 115 -10.69 1.07 1.90
C SER A 115 -11.86 1.39 0.97
N ALA A 116 -12.82 0.49 0.84
CA ALA A 116 -13.99 0.67 -0.01
C ALA A 116 -15.06 1.61 0.59
N HIS A 117 -14.84 2.16 1.79
CA HIS A 117 -15.86 2.92 2.54
C HIS A 117 -17.15 2.11 2.77
N ALA A 118 -17.04 0.79 2.83
CA ALA A 118 -18.15 -0.10 3.13
C ALA A 118 -18.38 -0.21 4.65
N GLN A 119 -19.59 -0.57 5.04
CA GLN A 119 -19.86 -0.92 6.42
C GLN A 119 -19.09 -2.21 6.77
N ILE A 120 -18.33 -2.19 7.86
CA ILE A 120 -17.67 -3.38 8.37
C ILE A 120 -18.74 -4.25 9.05
N ASP A 121 -18.73 -5.54 8.74
CA ASP A 121 -19.59 -6.51 9.41
C ASP A 121 -19.30 -6.54 10.92
N ASN A 122 -20.37 -6.59 11.76
CA ASN A 122 -20.20 -6.52 13.20
C ASN A 122 -19.38 -7.68 13.78
N ASP A 123 -19.62 -8.90 13.28
CA ASP A 123 -18.90 -10.08 13.76
C ASP A 123 -17.42 -10.01 13.35
N LEU A 124 -17.12 -9.46 12.18
CA LEU A 124 -15.76 -9.19 11.75
C LEU A 124 -15.10 -8.15 12.67
N MET A 125 -15.78 -7.05 12.97
CA MET A 125 -15.25 -6.02 13.85
C MET A 125 -14.97 -6.55 15.26
N GLU A 126 -15.88 -7.36 15.83
CA GLU A 126 -15.67 -8.02 17.12
C GLU A 126 -14.42 -8.91 17.11
N ARG A 127 -14.19 -9.71 16.06
CA ARG A 127 -12.98 -10.54 15.94
C ARG A 127 -11.70 -9.72 15.83
N ILE A 128 -11.75 -8.61 15.11
CA ILE A 128 -10.64 -7.67 14.95
C ILE A 128 -10.31 -7.00 16.30
N GLU A 129 -11.32 -6.46 17.00
CA GLU A 129 -11.14 -5.81 18.32
C GLU A 129 -10.70 -6.79 19.42
N ALA A 130 -11.11 -8.06 19.35
CA ALA A 130 -10.64 -9.08 20.27
C ALA A 130 -9.16 -9.43 20.10
N ARG A 131 -8.59 -9.19 18.91
CA ARG A 131 -7.20 -9.55 18.56
C ARG A 131 -6.24 -8.37 18.64
N TYR A 132 -6.70 -7.18 18.30
CA TYR A 132 -5.84 -6.00 18.16
C TYR A 132 -6.26 -4.88 19.13
N ASP A 133 -5.29 -4.33 19.85
CA ASP A 133 -5.52 -3.16 20.68
C ASP A 133 -5.81 -1.90 19.84
N LYS A 134 -6.30 -0.85 20.49
CA LYS A 134 -6.64 0.41 19.83
C LYS A 134 -5.45 1.04 19.09
N GLY A 135 -4.23 0.88 19.62
CA GLY A 135 -3.03 1.40 18.95
C GLY A 135 -2.76 0.67 17.63
N THR A 136 -2.92 -0.64 17.62
CA THR A 136 -2.79 -1.48 16.42
C THR A 136 -3.89 -1.15 15.39
N LEU A 137 -5.13 -0.92 15.84
CA LEU A 137 -6.22 -0.49 14.95
C LEU A 137 -5.95 0.87 14.31
N LEU A 138 -5.36 1.82 15.05
CA LEU A 138 -4.92 3.10 14.49
C LEU A 138 -3.80 2.91 13.45
N GLU A 139 -2.88 1.99 13.69
CA GLU A 139 -1.82 1.66 12.74
C GLU A 139 -2.37 1.03 11.44
N PHE A 140 -3.37 0.14 11.53
CA PHE A 140 -4.12 -0.33 10.35
C PHE A 140 -4.76 0.85 9.59
N GLY A 141 -5.41 1.77 10.32
CA GLY A 141 -6.01 2.96 9.71
C GLY A 141 -5.00 3.82 8.96
N LEU A 142 -3.81 4.06 9.53
CA LEU A 142 -2.72 4.77 8.85
C LEU A 142 -2.21 4.00 7.62
N ASN A 143 -2.02 2.69 7.75
CA ASN A 143 -1.59 1.83 6.65
C ASN A 143 -2.56 1.89 5.46
N ILE A 144 -3.86 1.72 5.71
CA ILE A 144 -4.91 1.74 4.68
C ILE A 144 -5.05 3.15 4.07
N ALA A 145 -5.10 4.20 4.91
CA ALA A 145 -5.25 5.57 4.44
C ALA A 145 -4.09 6.01 3.55
N THR A 146 -2.86 5.68 3.94
CA THR A 146 -1.66 6.03 3.16
C THR A 146 -1.58 5.29 1.84
N ALA A 147 -2.16 4.09 1.72
CA ALA A 147 -2.22 3.34 0.47
C ALA A 147 -2.95 4.11 -0.64
N LYS A 148 -3.94 4.95 -0.30
CA LYS A 148 -4.76 5.71 -1.24
C LYS A 148 -4.08 6.94 -1.85
N VAL A 149 -3.08 7.49 -1.17
CA VAL A 149 -2.46 8.77 -1.57
C VAL A 149 -1.79 8.66 -2.94
N PHE A 150 -1.00 7.61 -3.16
CA PHE A 150 -0.24 7.42 -4.39
C PHE A 150 -1.13 7.20 -5.62
N PRO A 151 -2.10 6.25 -5.61
CA PRO A 151 -3.05 6.08 -6.70
C PRO A 151 -3.86 7.34 -6.99
N THR A 152 -4.25 8.08 -5.95
CA THR A 152 -5.02 9.32 -6.12
C THR A 152 -4.23 10.38 -6.88
N ILE A 153 -2.94 10.59 -6.54
CA ILE A 153 -2.09 11.54 -7.27
C ILE A 153 -1.90 11.08 -8.72
N LYS A 154 -1.58 9.79 -8.93
CA LYS A 154 -1.42 9.24 -10.30
C LYS A 154 -2.70 9.38 -11.12
N ARG A 155 -3.86 9.12 -10.51
CA ARG A 155 -5.17 9.23 -11.18
C ARG A 155 -5.47 10.67 -11.59
N ALA A 156 -5.16 11.64 -10.74
CA ALA A 156 -5.33 13.06 -11.05
C ALA A 156 -4.49 13.52 -12.26
N LEU A 157 -3.37 12.87 -12.51
CA LEU A 157 -2.47 13.11 -13.65
C LEU A 157 -2.77 12.21 -14.86
N GLY A 158 -3.76 11.32 -14.79
CA GLY A 158 -4.08 10.37 -15.86
C GLY A 158 -3.10 9.19 -15.99
N TYR A 159 -2.30 8.91 -14.98
CA TYR A 159 -1.26 7.86 -15.00
C TYR A 159 -1.71 6.52 -14.41
N THR A 160 -2.95 6.38 -13.97
CA THR A 160 -3.47 5.09 -13.54
C THR A 160 -3.84 4.24 -14.75
N ARG A 161 -3.21 3.06 -14.85
CA ARG A 161 -3.68 1.99 -15.73
C ARG A 161 -4.43 0.99 -14.86
N SER A 162 -5.62 0.57 -15.31
CA SER A 162 -6.38 -0.50 -14.65
C SER A 162 -5.52 -1.77 -14.52
N CYS A 163 -5.84 -2.61 -13.53
CA CYS A 163 -5.07 -3.80 -13.15
C CYS A 163 -4.52 -4.58 -14.35
N ASN A 164 -3.23 -4.45 -14.58
CA ASN A 164 -2.48 -5.43 -15.36
C ASN A 164 -2.23 -6.66 -14.46
N VAL A 165 -2.02 -7.82 -15.08
CA VAL A 165 -1.62 -9.04 -14.37
C VAL A 165 -0.43 -8.72 -13.46
N VAL A 166 -0.61 -8.89 -12.16
CA VAL A 166 0.46 -8.67 -11.17
C VAL A 166 1.44 -9.83 -11.25
N GLU A 167 2.70 -9.52 -11.52
CA GLU A 167 3.77 -10.50 -11.54
C GLU A 167 4.32 -10.69 -10.13
N ILE A 168 4.29 -11.93 -9.62
CA ILE A 168 4.84 -12.29 -8.31
C ILE A 168 6.16 -13.03 -8.57
N GLU A 169 7.17 -12.26 -9.00
CA GLU A 169 8.54 -12.75 -9.19
C GLU A 169 9.46 -12.19 -8.10
N VAL A 170 10.37 -13.07 -7.63
CA VAL A 170 11.46 -12.73 -6.70
C VAL A 170 12.66 -12.25 -7.51
#